data_445dc2afadbe1f1fa493f1ba310e5e95
#
_entry.id   445dc2afadbe1f1fa493f1ba310e5e95
#
_cell.length_a   1.000
_cell.length_b   1.000
_cell.length_c   1.000
_cell.angle_alpha   90.00
_cell.angle_beta   90.00
_cell.angle_gamma   90.00
#
_symmetry.space_group_name_H-M   'P 1'
#
loop_
_entity.id
_entity.type
_entity.pdbx_description
1 polymer ?
#
loop_
_entity_poly.entity_id
_entity_poly.type
_entity_poly.pdbx_seq_one_letter_code
_entity_poly.pdbx_strand_id
1 'polypeptide(L)'
;MDHNAELAEKLNKAWRFFYGRGFVDGFGHISARTSIADQILISPHSLAQDSKAEDFLLVDLDGKILAGDEKVPGELSIHLEMYKHRADIGSVAHFHCLYATSFSMSDVPLGASYFLASI
;
A
#
# COMPACT_ATOMS: atom_id res chain seq x y z
N MET A 1 -23.31 4.29 -2.11
CA MET A 1 -22.09 4.38 -1.26
C MET A 1 -21.05 5.20 -1.99
N ASP A 2 -20.35 6.06 -1.30
CA ASP A 2 -19.23 6.82 -1.85
C ASP A 2 -18.14 5.86 -2.35
N HIS A 3 -17.64 6.07 -3.57
CA HIS A 3 -16.61 5.23 -4.16
C HIS A 3 -15.34 5.18 -3.30
N ASN A 4 -14.97 6.29 -2.66
CA ASN A 4 -13.82 6.31 -1.78
C ASN A 4 -14.06 5.50 -0.50
N ALA A 5 -15.26 5.52 0.06
CA ALA A 5 -15.60 4.70 1.21
C ALA A 5 -15.54 3.20 0.87
N GLU A 6 -16.06 2.83 -0.29
CA GLU A 6 -15.99 1.44 -0.78
C GLU A 6 -14.53 1.00 -1.02
N LEU A 7 -13.72 1.87 -1.62
CA LEU A 7 -12.31 1.61 -1.84
C LEU A 7 -11.55 1.48 -0.52
N ALA A 8 -11.82 2.34 0.45
CA ALA A 8 -11.22 2.27 1.78
C ALA A 8 -11.55 0.96 2.49
N GLU A 9 -12.79 0.48 2.36
CA GLU A 9 -13.18 -0.84 2.89
C GLU A 9 -12.38 -1.97 2.25
N LYS A 10 -12.18 -1.93 0.94
CA LYS A 10 -11.37 -2.93 0.22
C LYS A 10 -9.91 -2.89 0.66
N LEU A 11 -9.34 -1.70 0.79
CA LEU A 11 -7.97 -1.52 1.28
C LEU A 11 -7.83 -2.02 2.71
N ASN A 12 -8.80 -1.73 3.56
CA ASN A 12 -8.77 -2.19 4.94
C ASN A 12 -8.82 -3.72 5.05
N LYS A 13 -9.64 -4.37 4.23
CA LYS A 13 -9.67 -5.84 4.15
C LYS A 13 -8.33 -6.41 3.70
N ALA A 14 -7.72 -5.80 2.67
CA ALA A 14 -6.40 -6.21 2.19
C ALA A 14 -5.33 -6.03 3.27
N TRP A 15 -5.33 -4.90 3.97
CA TRP A 15 -4.41 -4.62 5.07
C TRP A 15 -4.50 -5.68 6.17
N ARG A 16 -5.71 -5.95 6.63
CA ARG A 16 -5.95 -6.95 7.68
C ARG A 16 -5.53 -8.35 7.26
N PHE A 17 -5.75 -8.69 5.99
CA PHE A 17 -5.27 -9.95 5.42
C PHE A 17 -3.74 -10.02 5.44
N PHE A 18 -3.05 -9.00 4.94
CA PHE A 18 -1.59 -8.96 4.95
C PHE A 18 -1.02 -8.98 6.36
N TYR A 19 -1.64 -8.27 7.30
CA TYR A 19 -1.22 -8.25 8.69
C TYR A 19 -1.36 -9.64 9.33
N GLY A 20 -2.48 -10.30 9.10
CA GLY A 20 -2.74 -11.64 9.61
C GLY A 20 -1.82 -12.70 9.03
N ARG A 21 -1.28 -12.47 7.83
CA ARG A 21 -0.32 -13.37 7.17
C ARG A 21 1.15 -13.03 7.47
N GLY A 22 1.39 -11.99 8.27
CA GLY A 22 2.74 -11.58 8.63
C GLY A 22 3.50 -10.84 7.52
N PHE A 23 2.82 -10.37 6.46
CA PHE A 23 3.46 -9.61 5.39
C PHE A 23 3.69 -8.15 5.75
N VAL A 24 2.82 -7.58 6.56
CA VAL A 24 2.98 -6.23 7.11
C VAL A 24 3.02 -6.29 8.64
N ASP A 25 3.69 -5.32 9.19
CA ASP A 25 3.68 -5.01 10.62
C ASP A 25 3.45 -3.50 10.75
N GLY A 26 4.09 -2.79 11.64
CA GLY A 26 3.98 -1.34 11.75
C GLY A 26 4.67 -0.56 10.62
N PHE A 27 5.37 -1.20 9.70
CA PHE A 27 6.22 -0.54 8.69
C PHE A 27 5.72 -0.68 7.26
N GLY A 28 4.76 -1.56 7.00
CA GLY A 28 4.17 -1.72 5.67
C GLY A 28 3.13 -0.63 5.38
N HIS A 29 2.86 -0.41 4.09
CA HIS A 29 1.82 0.52 3.64
C HIS A 29 1.25 0.10 2.29
N ILE A 30 -0.05 0.37 2.09
CA ILE A 30 -0.76 0.05 0.88
C ILE A 30 -1.58 1.24 0.40
N SER A 31 -1.75 1.33 -0.90
CA SER A 31 -2.55 2.39 -1.52
C SER A 31 -3.30 1.91 -2.74
N ALA A 32 -4.28 2.70 -3.18
CA ALA A 32 -4.98 2.48 -4.43
C ALA A 32 -5.44 3.81 -5.04
N ARG A 33 -5.53 3.86 -6.38
CA ARG A 33 -6.11 5.00 -7.08
C ARG A 33 -7.60 5.10 -6.77
N THR A 34 -8.07 6.32 -6.60
CA THR A 34 -9.50 6.60 -6.53
C THR A 34 -10.09 6.73 -7.95
N SER A 35 -11.40 6.94 -8.03
CA SER A 35 -12.07 7.25 -9.30
C SER A 35 -11.78 8.66 -9.81
N ILE A 36 -11.21 9.52 -8.97
CA ILE A 36 -10.83 10.89 -9.33
C ILE A 36 -9.36 10.88 -9.73
N ALA A 37 -9.04 11.47 -10.89
CA ALA A 37 -7.68 11.54 -11.37
C ALA A 37 -6.75 12.21 -10.36
N ASP A 38 -5.53 11.70 -10.27
CA ASP A 38 -4.47 12.23 -9.42
C ASP A 38 -4.75 12.18 -7.92
N GLN A 39 -5.65 11.29 -7.49
CA GLN A 39 -5.92 11.03 -6.07
C GLN A 39 -5.78 9.56 -5.73
N ILE A 40 -5.21 9.29 -4.56
CA ILE A 40 -5.05 7.94 -4.01
C ILE A 40 -5.57 7.89 -2.57
N LEU A 41 -6.01 6.70 -2.16
CA LEU A 41 -6.16 6.35 -0.75
C LEU A 41 -4.93 5.56 -0.32
N ILE A 42 -4.38 5.89 0.84
CA ILE A 42 -3.18 5.25 1.38
C ILE A 42 -3.33 4.99 2.88
N SER A 43 -2.75 3.88 3.34
CA SER A 43 -2.66 3.60 4.77
C SER A 43 -1.79 4.64 5.48
N PRO A 44 -2.09 5.01 6.74
CA PRO A 44 -1.30 5.98 7.48
C PRO A 44 0.09 5.43 7.85
N HIS A 45 0.93 6.30 8.40
CA HIS A 45 2.29 5.99 8.84
C HIS A 45 2.37 4.74 9.72
N SER A 46 1.42 4.59 10.63
CA SER A 46 1.32 3.42 11.50
C SER A 46 -0.12 2.94 11.50
N LEU A 47 -0.34 1.72 11.07
CA LEU A 47 -1.66 1.12 11.05
C LEU A 47 -1.63 -0.21 11.79
N ALA A 48 -2.53 -0.36 12.74
CA ALA A 48 -2.60 -1.55 13.58
C ALA A 48 -3.42 -2.66 12.93
N GLN A 49 -3.43 -3.83 13.57
CA GLN A 49 -4.20 -4.98 13.13
C GLN A 49 -5.71 -4.71 13.15
N ASP A 50 -6.18 -3.89 14.09
CA ASP A 50 -7.58 -3.54 14.26
C ASP A 50 -7.99 -2.28 13.46
N SER A 51 -7.29 -2.02 12.37
CA SER A 51 -7.54 -0.91 11.47
C SER A 51 -8.99 -0.83 10.98
N LYS A 52 -9.40 0.38 10.64
CA LYS A 52 -10.71 0.69 10.07
C LYS A 52 -10.56 1.41 8.74
N ALA A 53 -11.59 1.36 7.92
CA ALA A 53 -11.61 2.05 6.63
C ALA A 53 -11.35 3.56 6.79
N GLU A 54 -11.85 4.16 7.85
CA GLU A 54 -11.72 5.59 8.15
C GLU A 54 -10.27 6.00 8.47
N ASP A 55 -9.39 5.05 8.77
CA ASP A 55 -7.99 5.36 9.05
C ASP A 55 -7.18 5.71 7.80
N PHE A 56 -7.68 5.35 6.61
CA PHE A 56 -6.99 5.62 5.35
C PHE A 56 -7.07 7.09 4.97
N LEU A 57 -5.99 7.58 4.37
CA LEU A 57 -5.83 8.99 4.00
C LEU A 57 -6.10 9.18 2.51
N LEU A 58 -6.76 10.29 2.16
CA LEU A 58 -6.88 10.73 0.77
C LEU A 58 -5.76 11.73 0.48
N VAL A 59 -4.96 11.44 -0.54
CA VAL A 59 -3.76 12.21 -0.87
C VAL A 59 -3.74 12.45 -2.38
N ASP A 60 -3.30 13.64 -2.82
CA ASP A 60 -3.04 13.88 -4.23
C ASP A 60 -1.64 13.41 -4.63
N LEU A 61 -1.34 13.40 -5.93
CA LEU A 61 -0.04 12.92 -6.43
C LEU A 61 1.11 13.91 -6.17
N ASP A 62 0.82 15.10 -5.66
CA ASP A 62 1.86 16.04 -5.18
C ASP A 62 2.17 15.84 -3.69
N GLY A 63 1.49 14.89 -3.04
CA GLY A 63 1.71 14.56 -1.64
C GLY A 63 0.87 15.36 -0.65
N LYS A 64 -0.08 16.15 -1.14
CA LYS A 64 -0.97 16.93 -0.28
C LYS A 64 -2.06 16.02 0.29
N ILE A 65 -2.26 16.08 1.60
CA ILE A 65 -3.35 15.37 2.28
C ILE A 65 -4.66 16.13 2.02
N LEU A 66 -5.61 15.46 1.38
CA LEU A 66 -6.92 16.02 1.06
C LEU A 66 -7.96 15.66 2.11
N ALA A 67 -7.82 14.53 2.78
CA ALA A 67 -8.69 14.10 3.88
C ALA A 67 -7.97 13.07 4.76
N GLY A 68 -8.28 13.11 6.06
CA GLY A 68 -7.71 12.23 7.06
C GLY A 68 -6.90 12.98 8.10
N ASP A 69 -6.84 12.42 9.30
CA ASP A 69 -6.20 13.05 10.45
C ASP A 69 -4.84 12.44 10.79
N GLU A 70 -4.52 11.29 10.20
CA GLU A 70 -3.29 10.57 10.48
C GLU A 70 -2.11 11.11 9.67
N LYS A 71 -0.92 10.71 10.08
CA LYS A 71 0.31 11.04 9.39
C LYS A 71 0.53 10.10 8.20
N VAL A 72 0.96 10.64 7.06
CA VAL A 72 1.32 9.83 5.89
C VAL A 72 2.58 9.01 6.16
N PRO A 73 2.77 7.87 5.47
CA PRO A 73 4.02 7.12 5.55
C PRO A 73 5.21 7.98 5.13
N GLY A 74 6.35 7.78 5.79
CA GLY A 74 7.59 8.46 5.43
C GLY A 74 8.06 8.12 4.00
N GLU A 75 7.64 6.98 3.48
CA GLU A 75 7.95 6.49 2.13
C GLU A 75 6.81 6.72 1.13
N LEU A 76 5.97 7.73 1.37
CA LEU A 76 4.87 8.08 0.47
C LEU A 76 5.33 8.24 -0.98
N SER A 77 6.55 8.75 -1.20
CA SER A 77 7.13 8.94 -2.53
C SER A 77 7.19 7.67 -3.36
N ILE A 78 7.36 6.50 -2.75
CA ILE A 78 7.32 5.21 -3.48
C ILE A 78 5.99 5.06 -4.21
N HIS A 79 4.90 5.31 -3.54
CA HIS A 79 3.55 5.23 -4.13
C HIS A 79 3.34 6.30 -5.19
N LEU A 80 3.66 7.56 -4.87
CA LEU A 80 3.43 8.69 -5.77
C LEU A 80 4.18 8.54 -7.10
N GLU A 81 5.45 8.16 -7.04
CA GLU A 81 6.27 7.99 -8.23
C GLU A 81 5.77 6.84 -9.11
N MET A 82 5.34 5.74 -8.52
CA MET A 82 4.77 4.64 -9.29
C MET A 82 3.49 5.07 -10.02
N TYR A 83 2.60 5.78 -9.37
CA TYR A 83 1.37 6.26 -10.01
C TYR A 83 1.62 7.32 -11.08
N LYS A 84 2.61 8.19 -10.88
CA LYS A 84 2.98 9.21 -11.88
C LYS A 84 3.56 8.60 -13.15
N HIS A 85 4.36 7.54 -13.02
CA HIS A 85 5.08 6.94 -14.15
C HIS A 85 4.34 5.76 -14.80
N ARG A 86 3.34 5.20 -14.14
CA ARG A 86 2.61 4.02 -14.60
C ARG A 86 1.11 4.23 -14.46
N ALA A 87 0.48 4.69 -15.54
CA ALA A 87 -0.98 4.91 -15.56
C ALA A 87 -1.78 3.61 -15.44
N ASP A 88 -1.17 2.47 -15.76
CA ASP A 88 -1.78 1.13 -15.68
C ASP A 88 -1.80 0.55 -14.25
N ILE A 89 -1.06 1.15 -13.32
CA ILE A 89 -1.04 0.68 -11.92
C ILE A 89 -2.25 1.22 -11.17
N GLY A 90 -3.07 0.32 -10.62
CA GLY A 90 -4.24 0.67 -9.81
C GLY A 90 -3.98 0.69 -8.31
N SER A 91 -3.00 -0.09 -7.84
CA SER A 91 -2.66 -0.17 -6.41
C SER A 91 -1.19 -0.48 -6.21
N VAL A 92 -0.67 -0.11 -5.04
CA VAL A 92 0.72 -0.37 -4.65
C VAL A 92 0.72 -0.89 -3.22
N ALA A 93 1.48 -1.96 -3.00
CA ALA A 93 1.73 -2.50 -1.66
C ALA A 93 3.23 -2.56 -1.42
N HIS A 94 3.67 -1.99 -0.29
CA HIS A 94 5.06 -2.03 0.15
C HIS A 94 5.14 -2.68 1.52
N PHE A 95 5.90 -3.77 1.63
CA PHE A 95 6.13 -4.43 2.91
C PHE A 95 7.44 -5.22 2.88
N HIS A 96 7.89 -5.63 4.06
CA HIS A 96 9.13 -6.36 4.26
C HIS A 96 8.82 -7.81 4.67
N CYS A 97 8.28 -8.60 3.75
CA CYS A 97 7.99 -10.00 4.05
C CYS A 97 9.28 -10.80 4.25
N LEU A 98 9.22 -11.76 5.18
CA LEU A 98 10.40 -12.43 5.74
C LEU A 98 11.35 -12.99 4.66
N TYR A 99 10.83 -13.79 3.76
CA TYR A 99 11.68 -14.50 2.81
C TYR A 99 12.29 -13.57 1.75
N ALA A 100 11.50 -12.67 1.17
CA ALA A 100 12.01 -11.71 0.18
C ALA A 100 13.03 -10.77 0.81
N THR A 101 12.79 -10.29 2.03
CA THR A 101 13.73 -9.44 2.76
C THR A 101 15.03 -10.18 3.05
N SER A 102 14.95 -11.45 3.44
CA SER A 102 16.12 -12.28 3.68
C SER A 102 16.99 -12.41 2.43
N PHE A 103 16.39 -12.64 1.25
CA PHE A 103 17.11 -12.64 -0.02
C PHE A 103 17.78 -11.30 -0.32
N SER A 104 17.13 -10.19 -0.03
CA SER A 104 17.67 -8.85 -0.25
C SER A 104 18.92 -8.56 0.60
N MET A 105 19.10 -9.28 1.68
CA MET A 105 20.24 -9.16 2.59
C MET A 105 21.39 -10.17 2.29
N SER A 106 21.29 -10.89 1.20
CA SER A 106 22.23 -11.94 0.82
C SER A 106 22.73 -11.74 -0.62
N ASP A 107 23.78 -12.47 -0.99
CA ASP A 107 24.28 -12.49 -2.37
C ASP A 107 23.51 -13.46 -3.27
N VAL A 108 22.55 -14.19 -2.72
CA VAL A 108 21.74 -15.15 -3.48
C VAL A 108 20.61 -14.40 -4.17
N PRO A 109 20.49 -14.46 -5.51
CA PRO A 109 19.41 -13.77 -6.22
C PRO A 109 18.06 -14.44 -5.97
N LEU A 110 17.02 -13.63 -5.83
CA LEU A 110 15.64 -14.11 -5.81
C LEU A 110 15.19 -14.38 -7.24
N GLY A 111 15.05 -15.65 -7.60
CA GLY A 111 14.59 -16.06 -8.92
C GLY A 111 13.11 -16.39 -8.95
N ALA A 112 12.44 -16.12 -10.09
CA ALA A 112 11.07 -16.54 -10.33
C ALA A 112 11.04 -18.01 -10.76
N SER A 113 11.34 -18.91 -9.83
CA SER A 113 11.52 -20.34 -10.07
C SER A 113 10.23 -21.18 -9.92
N TYR A 114 9.16 -20.55 -9.44
CA TYR A 114 7.86 -21.17 -9.27
C TYR A 114 6.87 -20.57 -10.27
N PHE A 115 6.02 -21.39 -10.89
CA PHE A 115 5.14 -20.96 -11.98
C PHE A 115 4.33 -19.69 -11.65
N LEU A 116 3.70 -19.65 -10.48
CA LEU A 116 2.88 -18.49 -10.09
C LEU A 116 3.73 -17.23 -9.76
N ALA A 117 5.01 -17.39 -9.49
CA ALA A 117 5.92 -16.27 -9.25
C ALA A 117 6.46 -15.66 -10.56
N SER A 118 6.25 -16.32 -11.70
CA SER A 118 6.76 -15.90 -13.00
C SER A 118 5.73 -15.22 -13.89
N ILE A 119 4.47 -15.12 -13.43
CA ILE A 119 3.36 -14.53 -14.20
C ILE A 119 3.03 -13.11 -13.73
#